data_0a55092bec5cd5a64b32aac473e05b48
#
_entry.id   0a55092bec5cd5a64b32aac473e05b48
#
_cell.length_a   1.000
_cell.length_b   1.000
_cell.length_c   1.000
_cell.angle_alpha   90.00
_cell.angle_beta   90.00
_cell.angle_gamma   90.00
#
_symmetry.space_group_name_H-M   'P 1'
#
loop_
_entity.id
_entity.type
_entity.pdbx_description
1 polymer ?
#
loop_
_entity_poly.entity_id
_entity_poly.type
_entity_poly.pdbx_seq_one_letter_code
_entity_poly.pdbx_strand_id
1 'polypeptide(L)'
;LSLLKQKRSFTVAGAGVFGAWIGYTLRRAGHAVTLVDPFGPAHSRASSGGESRIIRASYGADELYTRMAVRSLTLWEEFFAAIGRPNLFQRTGVLWLTEPDDRHARASRIVLAKAQVAFEDLSPTAVQQRYPQINIPARVGAIFEKNAGALMARQAVQAVVEEFIRIGGIYRQEALAAAPEDSSPRIYACGPWLGKLFPDLLGPRLFVTRQEVLFFGIPAGDLRFQPANLPVWLDFGSQRGMYGFPDLETRGFKLACDRHGPPIDPDFADRLVAPAIVEEMRAYLGERFPALAHAPIIESRVCQYENTSSGDFILDRHPTMENVWFAGGGSGHGFKHGPAVGEYVAQLVTSAKPTVEPRFLLSAKGAQQNRAVF
;
A
#
# COMPACT_ATOMS: atom_id res chain seq x y z
N LEU A 1 34.73 -18.78 -9.89
CA LEU A 1 34.52 -19.33 -8.54
C LEU A 1 33.43 -18.54 -7.86
N SER A 2 32.18 -19.04 -7.95
CA SER A 2 30.99 -18.51 -7.26
C SER A 2 31.29 -18.56 -5.76
N LEU A 3 31.42 -17.41 -5.12
CA LEU A 3 31.32 -17.30 -3.67
C LEU A 3 29.92 -17.82 -3.30
N LEU A 4 29.86 -19.05 -2.79
CA LEU A 4 28.66 -19.61 -2.19
C LEU A 4 28.21 -18.60 -1.13
N LYS A 5 27.12 -17.85 -1.42
CA LYS A 5 26.51 -16.92 -0.46
C LYS A 5 26.23 -17.73 0.80
N GLN A 6 26.83 -17.36 1.91
CA GLN A 6 26.68 -18.08 3.19
C GLN A 6 25.18 -18.14 3.55
N LYS A 7 24.66 -19.35 3.65
CA LYS A 7 23.28 -19.60 4.04
C LYS A 7 23.09 -19.15 5.48
N ARG A 8 22.19 -18.17 5.68
CA ARG A 8 21.86 -17.60 7.00
C ARG A 8 20.43 -17.98 7.38
N SER A 9 20.13 -17.85 8.66
CA SER A 9 18.77 -17.98 9.20
C SER A 9 18.23 -16.60 9.56
N PHE A 10 16.94 -16.34 9.26
CA PHE A 10 16.26 -15.09 9.57
C PHE A 10 14.88 -15.38 10.17
N THR A 11 14.48 -14.56 11.14
CA THR A 11 13.09 -14.50 11.60
C THR A 11 12.48 -13.17 11.18
N VAL A 12 11.33 -13.23 10.51
CA VAL A 12 10.55 -12.06 10.09
C VAL A 12 9.27 -12.03 10.90
N ALA A 13 9.03 -10.96 11.64
CA ALA A 13 7.82 -10.74 12.43
C ALA A 13 6.84 -9.85 11.68
N GLY A 14 5.59 -10.31 11.53
CA GLY A 14 4.52 -9.67 10.80
C GLY A 14 4.33 -10.26 9.39
N ALA A 15 3.16 -10.86 9.12
CA ALA A 15 2.77 -11.41 7.83
C ALA A 15 1.85 -10.45 7.04
N GLY A 16 2.10 -9.13 7.19
CA GLY A 16 1.60 -8.10 6.29
C GLY A 16 2.40 -8.08 4.98
N VAL A 17 2.11 -7.12 4.10
CA VAL A 17 2.73 -7.05 2.76
C VAL A 17 4.25 -6.94 2.82
N PHE A 18 4.82 -6.16 3.76
CA PHE A 18 6.27 -6.03 3.87
C PHE A 18 6.92 -7.34 4.36
N GLY A 19 6.44 -7.89 5.47
CA GLY A 19 7.02 -9.12 6.02
C GLY A 19 6.87 -10.32 5.11
N ALA A 20 5.72 -10.48 4.45
CA ALA A 20 5.50 -11.54 3.48
C ALA A 20 6.51 -11.48 2.32
N TRP A 21 6.71 -10.30 1.72
CA TRP A 21 7.68 -10.13 0.63
C TRP A 21 9.14 -10.24 1.09
N ILE A 22 9.48 -9.74 2.27
CA ILE A 22 10.83 -9.90 2.86
C ILE A 22 11.11 -11.40 3.06
N GLY A 23 10.20 -12.12 3.70
CA GLY A 23 10.34 -13.56 3.93
C GLY A 23 10.47 -14.35 2.63
N TYR A 24 9.60 -14.07 1.66
CA TYR A 24 9.63 -14.71 0.35
C TYR A 24 10.93 -14.42 -0.41
N THR A 25 11.40 -13.17 -0.43
CA THR A 25 12.63 -12.78 -1.14
C THR A 25 13.86 -13.42 -0.52
N LEU A 26 13.99 -13.41 0.81
CA LEU A 26 15.08 -14.07 1.52
C LEU A 26 15.06 -15.58 1.29
N ARG A 27 13.88 -16.20 1.29
CA ARG A 27 13.74 -17.64 1.03
C ARG A 27 14.14 -17.99 -0.40
N ARG A 28 13.72 -17.20 -1.38
CA ARG A 28 14.16 -17.35 -2.78
C ARG A 28 15.68 -17.19 -2.96
N ALA A 29 16.30 -16.36 -2.15
CA ALA A 29 17.76 -16.21 -2.12
C ALA A 29 18.49 -17.38 -1.45
N GLY A 30 17.77 -18.42 -0.97
CA GLY A 30 18.33 -19.66 -0.42
C GLY A 30 18.55 -19.63 1.10
N HIS A 31 18.12 -18.59 1.80
CA HIS A 31 18.22 -18.50 3.25
C HIS A 31 17.17 -19.37 3.97
N ALA A 32 17.44 -19.77 5.21
CA ALA A 32 16.44 -20.33 6.10
C ALA A 32 15.61 -19.17 6.69
N VAL A 33 14.29 -19.22 6.54
CA VAL A 33 13.42 -18.11 6.98
C VAL A 33 12.22 -18.64 7.73
N THR A 34 12.00 -18.08 8.92
CA THR A 34 10.77 -18.25 9.70
C THR A 34 9.99 -16.92 9.66
N LEU A 35 8.74 -16.97 9.20
CA LEU A 35 7.80 -15.87 9.22
C LEU A 35 6.80 -16.09 10.36
N VAL A 36 6.65 -15.12 11.25
CA VAL A 36 5.74 -15.23 12.40
C VAL A 36 4.72 -14.10 12.40
N ASP A 37 3.47 -14.43 12.76
CA ASP A 37 2.39 -13.44 12.93
C ASP A 37 1.33 -14.02 13.87
N PRO A 38 0.88 -13.29 14.91
CA PRO A 38 -0.06 -13.85 15.88
C PRO A 38 -1.48 -14.05 15.33
N PHE A 39 -1.85 -13.35 14.24
CA PHE A 39 -3.23 -13.31 13.75
C PHE A 39 -3.40 -13.94 12.36
N GLY A 40 -2.31 -14.24 11.67
CA GLY A 40 -2.33 -14.81 10.33
C GLY A 40 -2.06 -13.81 9.20
N PRO A 41 -1.77 -14.31 7.98
CA PRO A 41 -1.41 -13.46 6.84
C PRO A 41 -2.53 -12.50 6.47
N ALA A 42 -2.21 -11.20 6.39
CA ALA A 42 -3.14 -10.13 6.03
C ALA A 42 -4.49 -10.23 6.78
N HIS A 43 -4.46 -10.50 8.07
CA HIS A 43 -5.67 -10.57 8.91
C HIS A 43 -6.48 -9.27 8.89
N SER A 44 -7.75 -9.30 9.30
CA SER A 44 -8.70 -8.19 9.14
C SER A 44 -8.27 -6.88 9.83
N ARG A 45 -7.45 -6.96 10.89
CA ARG A 45 -6.93 -5.79 11.62
C ARG A 45 -5.62 -5.24 11.01
N ALA A 46 -4.95 -5.98 10.14
CA ALA A 46 -3.73 -5.51 9.49
C ALA A 46 -4.05 -4.42 8.45
N SER A 47 -3.13 -3.45 8.28
CA SER A 47 -3.22 -2.47 7.19
C SER A 47 -3.27 -3.13 5.80
N SER A 48 -2.71 -4.33 5.67
CA SER A 48 -2.76 -5.17 4.46
C SER A 48 -4.04 -6.00 4.33
N GLY A 49 -4.92 -6.00 5.35
CA GLY A 49 -6.07 -6.89 5.46
C GLY A 49 -7.31 -6.47 4.67
N GLY A 50 -7.28 -5.36 3.95
CA GLY A 50 -8.38 -4.92 3.08
C GLY A 50 -8.43 -5.67 1.75
N GLU A 51 -9.49 -5.47 0.96
CA GLU A 51 -9.75 -6.22 -0.27
C GLU A 51 -8.85 -5.79 -1.41
N SER A 52 -8.70 -4.49 -1.61
CA SER A 52 -7.97 -3.94 -2.76
C SER A 52 -7.04 -2.79 -2.34
N ARG A 53 -5.95 -2.61 -3.11
CA ARG A 53 -5.01 -1.49 -2.99
C ARG A 53 -4.61 -1.00 -4.38
N ILE A 54 -4.41 0.30 -4.50
CA ILE A 54 -3.97 0.93 -5.75
C ILE A 54 -2.49 0.59 -5.99
N ILE A 55 -2.15 0.24 -7.23
CA ILE A 55 -0.77 0.27 -7.72
C ILE A 55 -0.68 1.25 -8.89
N ARG A 56 0.18 2.24 -8.76
CA ARG A 56 0.44 3.34 -9.70
C ARG A 56 1.86 3.84 -9.55
N ALA A 57 2.38 4.53 -10.56
CA ALA A 57 3.73 5.08 -10.58
C ALA A 57 3.81 6.61 -10.38
N SER A 58 2.69 7.33 -10.44
CA SER A 58 2.65 8.79 -10.22
C SER A 58 2.96 9.14 -8.77
N TYR A 59 4.07 9.83 -8.52
CA TYR A 59 4.52 10.31 -7.21
C TYR A 59 5.00 11.77 -7.25
N GLY A 60 4.42 12.60 -8.12
CA GLY A 60 4.89 13.99 -8.27
C GLY A 60 6.35 14.05 -8.73
N ALA A 61 7.16 14.82 -8.02
CA ALA A 61 8.60 14.94 -8.27
C ALA A 61 9.43 13.78 -7.66
N ASP A 62 8.80 12.82 -6.98
CA ASP A 62 9.51 11.78 -6.25
C ASP A 62 9.90 10.59 -7.16
N GLU A 63 11.08 10.68 -7.75
CA GLU A 63 11.63 9.64 -8.61
C GLU A 63 11.92 8.33 -7.86
N LEU A 64 12.22 8.37 -6.57
CA LEU A 64 12.52 7.18 -5.78
C LEU A 64 11.29 6.26 -5.72
N TYR A 65 10.15 6.82 -5.29
CA TYR A 65 8.92 6.03 -5.20
C TYR A 65 8.34 5.67 -6.57
N THR A 66 8.51 6.51 -7.59
CA THR A 66 8.17 6.15 -8.97
C THR A 66 8.94 4.90 -9.42
N ARG A 67 10.27 4.88 -9.25
CA ARG A 67 11.10 3.69 -9.59
C ARG A 67 10.71 2.46 -8.77
N MET A 68 10.47 2.63 -7.46
CA MET A 68 10.02 1.52 -6.62
C MET A 68 8.65 0.98 -7.04
N ALA A 69 7.72 1.85 -7.44
CA ALA A 69 6.40 1.43 -7.91
C ALA A 69 6.47 0.67 -9.23
N VAL A 70 7.26 1.15 -10.19
CA VAL A 70 7.52 0.47 -11.47
C VAL A 70 8.14 -0.91 -11.24
N ARG A 71 9.19 -0.98 -10.42
CA ARG A 71 9.82 -2.27 -10.06
C ARG A 71 8.82 -3.22 -9.38
N SER A 72 8.03 -2.69 -8.44
CA SER A 72 7.03 -3.49 -7.74
C SER A 72 5.93 -4.00 -8.66
N LEU A 73 5.47 -3.21 -9.61
CA LEU A 73 4.47 -3.66 -10.60
C LEU A 73 4.98 -4.87 -11.37
N THR A 74 6.19 -4.79 -11.91
CA THR A 74 6.83 -5.91 -12.62
C THR A 74 6.91 -7.15 -11.72
N LEU A 75 7.36 -7.00 -10.47
CA LEU A 75 7.51 -8.13 -9.55
C LEU A 75 6.17 -8.74 -9.12
N TRP A 76 5.12 -7.92 -8.95
CA TRP A 76 3.77 -8.42 -8.69
C TRP A 76 3.24 -9.24 -9.88
N GLU A 77 3.41 -8.74 -11.10
CA GLU A 77 2.97 -9.44 -12.32
C GLU A 77 3.72 -10.76 -12.52
N GLU A 78 5.06 -10.73 -12.40
CA GLU A 78 5.90 -11.94 -12.47
C GLU A 78 5.48 -12.97 -11.42
N PHE A 79 5.23 -12.52 -10.18
CA PHE A 79 4.81 -13.39 -9.10
C PHE A 79 3.45 -14.03 -9.37
N PHE A 80 2.45 -13.23 -9.74
CA PHE A 80 1.09 -13.76 -10.01
C PHE A 80 1.07 -14.69 -11.22
N ALA A 81 1.84 -14.41 -12.25
CA ALA A 81 2.01 -15.30 -13.39
C ALA A 81 2.66 -16.63 -12.97
N ALA A 82 3.71 -16.58 -12.15
CA ALA A 82 4.43 -17.77 -11.69
C ALA A 82 3.57 -18.72 -10.84
N ILE A 83 2.62 -18.17 -10.06
CA ILE A 83 1.69 -18.98 -9.25
C ILE A 83 0.37 -19.29 -9.95
N GLY A 84 0.19 -18.89 -11.21
CA GLY A 84 -1.03 -19.14 -11.99
C GLY A 84 -2.26 -18.34 -11.52
N ARG A 85 -2.06 -17.18 -10.85
CA ARG A 85 -3.16 -16.34 -10.30
C ARG A 85 -3.09 -14.90 -10.82
N PRO A 86 -3.07 -14.65 -12.16
CA PRO A 86 -2.93 -13.31 -12.72
C PRO A 86 -4.09 -12.37 -12.35
N ASN A 87 -5.26 -12.90 -12.01
CA ASN A 87 -6.44 -12.17 -11.57
C ASN A 87 -6.25 -11.43 -10.22
N LEU A 88 -5.19 -11.71 -9.47
CA LEU A 88 -4.86 -10.95 -8.26
C LEU A 88 -4.37 -9.52 -8.55
N PHE A 89 -4.05 -9.22 -9.80
CA PHE A 89 -3.89 -7.87 -10.31
C PHE A 89 -5.00 -7.57 -11.33
N GLN A 90 -5.85 -6.60 -11.01
CA GLN A 90 -6.89 -6.07 -11.89
C GLN A 90 -6.34 -4.83 -12.61
N ARG A 91 -5.97 -5.01 -13.89
CA ARG A 91 -5.42 -3.93 -14.72
C ARG A 91 -6.55 -3.02 -15.22
N THR A 92 -7.16 -2.26 -14.33
CA THR A 92 -8.23 -1.32 -14.64
C THR A 92 -7.73 0.02 -15.20
N GLY A 93 -6.43 0.27 -15.11
CA GLY A 93 -5.87 1.61 -15.17
C GLY A 93 -6.08 2.37 -13.86
N VAL A 94 -5.39 3.51 -13.75
CA VAL A 94 -5.57 4.49 -12.67
C VAL A 94 -5.78 5.87 -13.27
N LEU A 95 -6.91 6.48 -12.96
CA LEU A 95 -7.31 7.82 -13.38
C LEU A 95 -7.05 8.80 -12.24
N TRP A 96 -6.04 9.65 -12.37
CA TRP A 96 -5.77 10.72 -11.42
C TRP A 96 -6.39 12.02 -11.94
N LEU A 97 -7.48 12.48 -11.30
CA LEU A 97 -8.12 13.76 -11.63
C LEU A 97 -7.21 14.92 -11.21
N THR A 98 -7.00 15.87 -12.13
CA THR A 98 -6.03 16.95 -11.96
C THR A 98 -6.64 18.31 -12.23
N GLU A 99 -6.38 19.28 -11.35
CA GLU A 99 -6.71 20.70 -11.60
C GLU A 99 -5.63 21.32 -12.53
N PRO A 100 -5.94 22.43 -13.23
CA PRO A 100 -5.01 23.08 -14.17
C PRO A 100 -3.68 23.45 -13.54
N ASP A 101 -3.69 23.94 -12.30
CA ASP A 101 -2.52 24.41 -11.57
C ASP A 101 -1.90 23.38 -10.61
N ASP A 102 -2.29 22.11 -10.75
CA ASP A 102 -1.78 21.03 -9.92
C ASP A 102 -0.28 20.80 -10.17
N ARG A 103 0.54 21.26 -9.22
CA ARG A 103 2.01 21.12 -9.27
C ARG A 103 2.44 19.66 -9.16
N HIS A 104 1.72 18.85 -8.38
CA HIS A 104 2.02 17.43 -8.23
C HIS A 104 1.78 16.70 -9.56
N ALA A 105 0.66 16.97 -10.23
CA ALA A 105 0.35 16.40 -11.53
C ALA A 105 1.37 16.80 -12.61
N ARG A 106 1.79 18.08 -12.64
CA ARG A 106 2.84 18.53 -13.58
C ARG A 106 4.16 17.81 -13.38
N ALA A 107 4.59 17.69 -12.12
CA ALA A 107 5.82 16.97 -11.79
C ALA A 107 5.69 15.47 -12.10
N SER A 108 4.53 14.86 -11.83
CA SER A 108 4.25 13.46 -12.18
C SER A 108 4.44 13.19 -13.68
N ARG A 109 3.92 14.04 -14.57
CA ARG A 109 4.09 13.88 -16.02
C ARG A 109 5.56 13.82 -16.44
N ILE A 110 6.39 14.70 -15.86
CA ILE A 110 7.84 14.73 -16.14
C ILE A 110 8.50 13.44 -15.66
N VAL A 111 8.22 13.02 -14.44
CA VAL A 111 8.86 11.85 -13.83
C VAL A 111 8.38 10.56 -14.49
N LEU A 112 7.09 10.44 -14.81
CA LEU A 112 6.54 9.28 -15.54
C LEU A 112 7.20 9.14 -16.94
N ALA A 113 7.31 10.25 -17.68
CA ALA A 113 7.98 10.26 -18.99
C ALA A 113 9.46 9.84 -18.86
N LYS A 114 10.19 10.37 -17.87
CA LYS A 114 11.58 9.99 -17.58
C LYS A 114 11.71 8.51 -17.21
N ALA A 115 10.76 7.98 -16.44
CA ALA A 115 10.71 6.57 -16.05
C ALA A 115 10.15 5.65 -17.13
N GLN A 116 9.83 6.16 -18.31
CA GLN A 116 9.24 5.44 -19.44
C GLN A 116 7.91 4.72 -19.08
N VAL A 117 7.16 5.28 -18.13
CA VAL A 117 5.83 4.79 -17.78
C VAL A 117 4.83 5.33 -18.79
N ALA A 118 4.08 4.43 -19.42
CA ALA A 118 3.04 4.83 -20.37
C ALA A 118 1.84 5.45 -19.63
N PHE A 119 1.50 6.69 -19.97
CA PHE A 119 0.32 7.39 -19.48
C PHE A 119 -0.33 8.21 -20.60
N GLU A 120 -1.59 8.55 -20.40
CA GLU A 120 -2.36 9.46 -21.25
C GLU A 120 -2.69 10.72 -20.44
N ASP A 121 -2.57 11.89 -21.09
CA ASP A 121 -2.98 13.17 -20.51
C ASP A 121 -4.36 13.51 -21.08
N LEU A 122 -5.39 13.38 -20.26
CA LEU A 122 -6.77 13.54 -20.69
C LEU A 122 -7.25 14.97 -20.41
N SER A 123 -7.74 15.66 -21.46
CA SER A 123 -8.45 16.92 -21.30
C SER A 123 -9.76 16.72 -20.53
N PRO A 124 -10.35 17.79 -19.95
CA PRO A 124 -11.67 17.69 -19.28
C PRO A 124 -12.75 17.07 -20.18
N THR A 125 -12.78 17.48 -21.44
CA THR A 125 -13.73 16.92 -22.44
C THR A 125 -13.47 15.42 -22.66
N ALA A 126 -12.21 15.01 -22.76
CA ALA A 126 -11.87 13.60 -22.94
C ALA A 126 -12.25 12.75 -21.73
N VAL A 127 -12.04 13.26 -20.50
CA VAL A 127 -12.50 12.57 -19.28
C VAL A 127 -14.01 12.39 -19.28
N GLN A 128 -14.76 13.45 -19.61
CA GLN A 128 -16.22 13.43 -19.59
C GLN A 128 -16.81 12.51 -20.67
N GLN A 129 -16.19 12.45 -21.83
CA GLN A 129 -16.58 11.53 -22.91
C GLN A 129 -16.30 10.07 -22.57
N ARG A 130 -15.14 9.81 -21.98
CA ARG A 130 -14.69 8.44 -21.69
C ARG A 130 -15.31 7.86 -20.42
N TYR A 131 -15.59 8.73 -19.42
CA TYR A 131 -16.16 8.36 -18.12
C TYR A 131 -17.36 9.22 -17.75
N PRO A 132 -18.48 9.15 -18.51
CA PRO A 132 -19.65 10.00 -18.31
C PRO A 132 -20.34 9.80 -16.95
N GLN A 133 -20.04 8.69 -16.25
CA GLN A 133 -20.53 8.43 -14.89
C GLN A 133 -19.81 9.26 -13.82
N ILE A 134 -18.67 9.91 -14.14
CA ILE A 134 -17.96 10.81 -13.24
C ILE A 134 -18.36 12.24 -13.56
N ASN A 135 -19.03 12.92 -12.63
CA ASN A 135 -19.34 14.34 -12.76
C ASN A 135 -18.12 15.18 -12.32
N ILE A 136 -17.42 15.79 -13.27
CA ILE A 136 -16.24 16.64 -13.01
C ILE A 136 -16.47 18.08 -13.46
N PRO A 137 -15.88 19.08 -12.78
CA PRO A 137 -15.84 20.45 -13.29
C PRO A 137 -15.17 20.53 -14.67
N ALA A 138 -15.63 21.47 -15.51
CA ALA A 138 -15.15 21.63 -16.89
C ALA A 138 -13.63 21.94 -17.01
N ARG A 139 -12.97 22.30 -15.90
CA ARG A 139 -11.52 22.56 -15.84
C ARG A 139 -10.69 21.35 -15.42
N VAL A 140 -11.31 20.29 -14.90
CA VAL A 140 -10.61 19.11 -14.34
C VAL A 140 -10.28 18.12 -15.45
N GLY A 141 -8.99 17.93 -15.71
CA GLY A 141 -8.46 16.86 -16.56
C GLY A 141 -8.00 15.65 -15.77
N ALA A 142 -7.22 14.78 -16.39
CA ALA A 142 -6.65 13.64 -15.69
C ALA A 142 -5.32 13.14 -16.30
N ILE A 143 -4.51 12.51 -15.45
CA ILE A 143 -3.46 11.58 -15.87
C ILE A 143 -4.04 10.17 -15.79
N PHE A 144 -3.94 9.40 -16.88
CA PHE A 144 -4.41 8.02 -16.92
C PHE A 144 -3.23 7.06 -17.15
N GLU A 145 -2.90 6.28 -16.12
CA GLU A 145 -1.89 5.21 -16.19
C GLU A 145 -2.57 3.89 -16.56
N LYS A 146 -2.55 3.51 -17.83
CA LYS A 146 -3.28 2.32 -18.33
C LYS A 146 -2.76 0.98 -17.81
N ASN A 147 -1.47 0.90 -17.47
CA ASN A 147 -0.84 -0.32 -16.96
C ASN A 147 -0.93 -0.44 -15.43
N ALA A 148 -1.46 0.58 -14.76
CA ALA A 148 -1.75 0.60 -13.33
C ALA A 148 -3.09 -0.10 -13.02
N GLY A 149 -3.50 -0.15 -11.75
CA GLY A 149 -4.79 -0.74 -11.38
C GLY A 149 -4.90 -1.08 -9.91
N ALA A 150 -5.60 -2.19 -9.63
CA ALA A 150 -5.88 -2.68 -8.29
C ALA A 150 -5.21 -4.02 -8.03
N LEU A 151 -4.50 -4.11 -6.90
CA LEU A 151 -4.06 -5.38 -6.33
C LEU A 151 -5.16 -5.92 -5.41
N MET A 152 -5.53 -7.20 -5.53
CA MET A 152 -6.46 -7.89 -4.63
C MET A 152 -5.73 -8.20 -3.31
N ALA A 153 -5.67 -7.20 -2.44
CA ALA A 153 -4.62 -7.03 -1.44
C ALA A 153 -4.52 -8.18 -0.44
N ARG A 154 -5.63 -8.56 0.20
CA ARG A 154 -5.63 -9.67 1.15
C ARG A 154 -5.21 -10.98 0.49
N GLN A 155 -5.84 -11.30 -0.64
CA GLN A 155 -5.55 -12.51 -1.42
C GLN A 155 -4.11 -12.52 -1.92
N ALA A 156 -3.58 -11.36 -2.35
CA ALA A 156 -2.21 -11.22 -2.83
C ALA A 156 -1.19 -11.53 -1.72
N VAL A 157 -1.38 -10.98 -0.51
CA VAL A 157 -0.47 -11.27 0.62
C VAL A 157 -0.56 -12.73 1.05
N GLN A 158 -1.77 -13.29 1.12
CA GLN A 158 -1.97 -14.70 1.42
C GLN A 158 -1.25 -15.58 0.41
N ALA A 159 -1.36 -15.27 -0.88
CA ALA A 159 -0.67 -15.99 -1.95
C ALA A 159 0.88 -15.91 -1.81
N VAL A 160 1.41 -14.75 -1.38
CA VAL A 160 2.87 -14.62 -1.12
C VAL A 160 3.30 -15.53 0.03
N VAL A 161 2.51 -15.62 1.11
CA VAL A 161 2.82 -16.51 2.25
C VAL A 161 2.65 -17.98 1.89
N GLU A 162 1.61 -18.34 1.12
CA GLU A 162 1.41 -19.69 0.58
C GLU A 162 2.62 -20.14 -0.24
N GLU A 163 3.07 -19.28 -1.15
CA GLU A 163 4.24 -19.57 -1.99
C GLU A 163 5.54 -19.62 -1.17
N PHE A 164 5.69 -18.72 -0.18
CA PHE A 164 6.81 -18.76 0.76
C PHE A 164 6.92 -20.12 1.48
N ILE A 165 5.80 -20.66 1.95
CA ILE A 165 5.74 -21.98 2.57
C ILE A 165 6.08 -23.07 1.55
N ARG A 166 5.47 -23.00 0.34
CA ARG A 166 5.69 -23.98 -0.74
C ARG A 166 7.17 -24.12 -1.12
N ILE A 167 7.93 -23.03 -1.10
CA ILE A 167 9.37 -23.04 -1.40
C ILE A 167 10.24 -23.35 -0.16
N GLY A 168 9.62 -23.84 0.93
CA GLY A 168 10.29 -24.31 2.15
C GLY A 168 10.59 -23.24 3.20
N GLY A 169 9.86 -22.13 3.20
CA GLY A 169 9.78 -21.20 4.34
C GLY A 169 8.95 -21.79 5.48
N ILE A 170 9.24 -21.39 6.70
CA ILE A 170 8.49 -21.82 7.88
C ILE A 170 7.56 -20.68 8.30
N TYR A 171 6.25 -20.93 8.35
CA TYR A 171 5.29 -20.00 8.92
C TYR A 171 4.82 -20.48 10.30
N ARG A 172 4.75 -19.57 11.28
CA ARG A 172 4.21 -19.85 12.61
C ARG A 172 3.22 -18.77 13.03
N GLN A 173 2.10 -19.21 13.55
CA GLN A 173 1.10 -18.31 14.10
C GLN A 173 1.41 -18.05 15.58
N GLU A 174 2.35 -17.15 15.82
CA GLU A 174 2.80 -16.78 17.16
C GLU A 174 3.24 -15.31 17.21
N ALA A 175 3.23 -14.71 18.39
CA ALA A 175 3.77 -13.39 18.64
C ALA A 175 5.28 -13.45 18.86
N LEU A 176 6.02 -12.47 18.34
CA LEU A 176 7.45 -12.32 18.60
C LEU A 176 7.70 -11.14 19.55
N ALA A 177 8.44 -11.35 20.62
CA ALA A 177 8.85 -10.29 21.53
C ALA A 177 9.87 -9.34 20.87
N ALA A 178 9.93 -8.09 21.34
CA ALA A 178 10.85 -7.07 20.85
C ALA A 178 12.33 -7.37 21.14
N ALA A 179 12.61 -8.01 22.28
CA ALA A 179 13.97 -8.40 22.67
C ALA A 179 14.26 -9.83 22.21
N PRO A 180 15.27 -10.06 21.34
CA PRO A 180 15.70 -11.40 21.01
C PRO A 180 16.41 -12.04 22.20
N GLU A 181 16.08 -13.30 22.49
CA GLU A 181 16.80 -14.11 23.48
C GLU A 181 18.11 -14.67 22.92
N ASP A 182 18.27 -14.64 21.60
CA ASP A 182 19.43 -15.14 20.86
C ASP A 182 19.98 -14.10 19.87
N SER A 183 21.13 -14.39 19.27
CA SER A 183 21.80 -13.53 18.28
C SER A 183 21.27 -13.70 16.85
N SER A 184 20.19 -14.43 16.62
CA SER A 184 19.67 -14.65 15.28
C SER A 184 19.07 -13.36 14.66
N PRO A 185 19.33 -13.11 13.36
CA PRO A 185 18.80 -11.93 12.68
C PRO A 185 17.27 -11.89 12.67
N ARG A 186 16.69 -10.76 13.13
CA ARG A 186 15.26 -10.53 13.19
C ARG A 186 14.86 -9.26 12.45
N ILE A 187 13.78 -9.36 11.67
CA ILE A 187 13.22 -8.24 10.91
C ILE A 187 11.80 -8.03 11.38
N TYR A 188 11.52 -6.88 11.98
CA TYR A 188 10.20 -6.52 12.47
C TYR A 188 9.45 -5.73 11.42
N ALA A 189 8.42 -6.35 10.84
CA ALA A 189 7.52 -5.79 9.82
C ALA A 189 6.07 -5.77 10.34
N CYS A 190 5.90 -5.40 11.63
CA CYS A 190 4.66 -5.54 12.38
C CYS A 190 3.65 -4.41 12.14
N GLY A 191 3.93 -3.49 11.17
CA GLY A 191 3.04 -2.40 10.83
C GLY A 191 2.63 -1.58 12.06
N PRO A 192 1.35 -1.26 12.26
CA PRO A 192 0.88 -0.38 13.34
C PRO A 192 1.30 -0.79 14.75
N TRP A 193 1.76 -2.01 14.94
CA TRP A 193 2.26 -2.49 16.25
C TRP A 193 3.74 -2.19 16.50
N LEU A 194 4.51 -1.74 15.50
CA LEU A 194 5.95 -1.44 15.67
C LEU A 194 6.21 -0.42 16.78
N GLY A 195 5.42 0.64 16.86
CA GLY A 195 5.54 1.63 17.94
C GLY A 195 5.24 1.09 19.34
N LYS A 196 4.40 0.05 19.45
CA LYS A 196 4.10 -0.63 20.71
C LYS A 196 5.19 -1.64 21.09
N LEU A 197 5.79 -2.29 20.12
CA LEU A 197 6.89 -3.23 20.35
C LEU A 197 8.19 -2.52 20.74
N PHE A 198 8.43 -1.32 20.20
CA PHE A 198 9.62 -0.52 20.47
C PHE A 198 9.21 0.89 20.91
N PRO A 199 8.57 1.05 22.11
CA PRO A 199 7.92 2.29 22.51
C PRO A 199 8.89 3.47 22.64
N ASP A 200 10.09 3.27 23.14
CA ASP A 200 11.08 4.34 23.31
C ASP A 200 11.72 4.77 22.01
N LEU A 201 11.85 3.84 21.06
CA LEU A 201 12.55 4.09 19.80
C LEU A 201 11.62 4.48 18.66
N LEU A 202 10.55 3.70 18.43
CA LEU A 202 9.62 3.88 17.32
C LEU A 202 8.34 4.60 17.73
N GLY A 203 7.93 4.51 19.01
CA GLY A 203 6.72 5.18 19.50
C GLY A 203 6.66 6.67 19.14
N PRO A 204 7.72 7.48 19.36
CA PRO A 204 7.72 8.90 19.01
C PRO A 204 7.80 9.20 17.49
N ARG A 205 8.02 8.19 16.64
CA ARG A 205 8.27 8.33 15.19
C ARG A 205 7.19 7.74 14.30
N LEU A 206 6.26 7.00 14.91
CA LEU A 206 5.17 6.33 14.21
C LEU A 206 3.81 6.84 14.71
N PHE A 207 2.97 7.24 13.77
CA PHE A 207 1.66 7.83 14.02
C PHE A 207 0.60 6.93 13.39
N VAL A 208 -0.09 6.15 14.21
CA VAL A 208 -1.15 5.27 13.71
C VAL A 208 -2.45 6.05 13.63
N THR A 209 -3.00 6.17 12.42
CA THR A 209 -4.24 6.91 12.15
C THR A 209 -5.34 6.01 11.61
N ARG A 210 -6.58 6.35 11.97
CA ARG A 210 -7.81 5.71 11.53
C ARG A 210 -8.12 6.10 10.09
N GLN A 211 -8.55 5.11 9.29
CA GLN A 211 -8.98 5.31 7.91
C GLN A 211 -10.26 4.54 7.65
N GLU A 212 -11.29 5.23 7.12
CA GLU A 212 -12.56 4.60 6.81
C GLU A 212 -12.69 4.28 5.34
N VAL A 213 -13.38 3.17 5.06
CA VAL A 213 -13.67 2.69 3.71
C VAL A 213 -15.13 2.27 3.65
N LEU A 214 -15.85 2.73 2.64
CA LEU A 214 -17.23 2.32 2.37
C LEU A 214 -17.33 1.62 1.01
N PHE A 215 -18.23 0.65 0.93
CA PHE A 215 -18.62 0.02 -0.32
C PHE A 215 -20.10 0.29 -0.56
N PHE A 216 -20.42 0.77 -1.75
CA PHE A 216 -21.78 1.11 -2.16
C PHE A 216 -22.28 0.11 -3.19
N GLY A 217 -23.54 -0.34 -3.02
CA GLY A 217 -24.18 -1.20 -4.00
C GLY A 217 -24.40 -0.42 -5.31
N ILE A 218 -24.05 -1.03 -6.42
CA ILE A 218 -24.34 -0.44 -7.74
C ILE A 218 -25.75 -0.83 -8.20
N PRO A 219 -26.42 0.02 -8.99
CA PRO A 219 -27.72 -0.33 -9.56
C PRO A 219 -27.62 -1.61 -10.42
N ALA A 220 -28.61 -2.48 -10.30
CA ALA A 220 -28.64 -3.74 -11.05
C ALA A 220 -28.56 -3.48 -12.57
N GLY A 221 -27.60 -4.15 -13.23
CA GLY A 221 -27.37 -4.01 -14.67
C GLY A 221 -26.60 -2.76 -15.09
N ASP A 222 -26.17 -1.89 -14.18
CA ASP A 222 -25.37 -0.72 -14.52
C ASP A 222 -23.89 -1.09 -14.70
N LEU A 223 -23.51 -1.34 -15.92
CA LEU A 223 -22.13 -1.74 -16.27
C LEU A 223 -21.12 -0.59 -16.18
N ARG A 224 -21.56 0.67 -16.02
CA ARG A 224 -20.65 1.83 -16.00
C ARG A 224 -19.66 1.79 -14.84
N PHE A 225 -20.01 1.08 -13.76
CA PHE A 225 -19.17 0.95 -12.55
C PHE A 225 -18.35 -0.34 -12.49
N GLN A 226 -18.38 -1.15 -13.54
CA GLN A 226 -17.57 -2.36 -13.65
C GLN A 226 -16.11 -2.04 -14.03
N PRO A 227 -15.13 -2.89 -13.71
CA PRO A 227 -13.70 -2.68 -14.00
C PRO A 227 -13.37 -2.40 -15.47
N ALA A 228 -14.18 -2.89 -16.39
CA ALA A 228 -14.01 -2.64 -17.83
C ALA A 228 -14.37 -1.19 -18.24
N ASN A 229 -15.22 -0.51 -17.46
CA ASN A 229 -15.80 0.78 -17.82
C ASN A 229 -15.42 1.91 -16.85
N LEU A 230 -14.85 1.59 -15.69
CA LEU A 230 -14.37 2.55 -14.70
C LEU A 230 -13.01 2.10 -14.18
N PRO A 231 -11.94 2.89 -14.32
CA PRO A 231 -10.66 2.60 -13.68
C PRO A 231 -10.72 2.82 -12.17
N VAL A 232 -9.68 2.42 -11.46
CA VAL A 232 -9.36 2.99 -10.15
C VAL A 232 -9.13 4.49 -10.34
N TRP A 233 -9.62 5.31 -9.43
CA TRP A 233 -9.53 6.76 -9.57
C TRP A 233 -9.07 7.44 -8.26
N LEU A 234 -8.44 8.62 -8.41
CA LEU A 234 -8.00 9.50 -7.33
C LEU A 234 -8.48 10.94 -7.63
N ASP A 235 -9.02 11.61 -6.62
CA ASP A 235 -9.48 13.01 -6.65
C ASP A 235 -8.86 13.78 -5.48
N PHE A 236 -7.56 14.05 -5.59
CA PHE A 236 -6.82 14.73 -4.54
C PHE A 236 -6.79 16.26 -4.75
N GLY A 237 -6.99 16.73 -5.97
CA GLY A 237 -7.08 18.16 -6.30
C GLY A 237 -8.27 18.87 -5.67
N SER A 238 -9.34 18.14 -5.34
CA SER A 238 -10.53 18.68 -4.66
C SER A 238 -10.31 19.01 -3.16
N GLN A 239 -9.09 18.86 -2.63
CA GLN A 239 -8.73 18.95 -1.20
C GLN A 239 -9.43 17.93 -0.29
N ARG A 240 -10.36 17.12 -0.83
CA ARG A 240 -11.06 16.07 -0.08
C ARG A 240 -10.25 14.81 0.06
N GLY A 241 -9.27 14.59 -0.85
CA GLY A 241 -8.38 13.43 -0.83
C GLY A 241 -9.11 12.11 -1.06
N MET A 242 -10.16 12.12 -1.89
CA MET A 242 -10.96 10.93 -2.15
C MET A 242 -10.33 10.03 -3.20
N TYR A 243 -10.53 8.74 -3.05
CA TYR A 243 -10.16 7.74 -4.05
C TYR A 243 -11.13 6.57 -4.02
N GLY A 244 -11.19 5.84 -5.11
CA GLY A 244 -12.08 4.70 -5.17
C GLY A 244 -11.75 3.69 -6.25
N PHE A 245 -12.55 2.64 -6.24
CA PHE A 245 -12.41 1.50 -7.13
C PHE A 245 -13.75 1.18 -7.78
N PRO A 246 -13.75 0.67 -9.01
CA PRO A 246 -14.92 0.06 -9.61
C PRO A 246 -15.37 -1.16 -8.79
N ASP A 247 -16.46 -1.76 -9.17
CA ASP A 247 -16.98 -2.98 -8.56
C ASP A 247 -16.06 -4.18 -8.86
N LEU A 248 -15.07 -4.37 -8.01
CA LEU A 248 -14.18 -5.52 -8.08
C LEU A 248 -14.80 -6.72 -7.38
N GLU A 249 -14.86 -7.86 -8.05
CA GLU A 249 -15.40 -9.13 -7.51
C GLU A 249 -16.84 -9.00 -6.98
N THR A 250 -17.66 -8.16 -7.59
CA THR A 250 -19.06 -7.90 -7.16
C THR A 250 -19.22 -7.42 -5.72
N ARG A 251 -18.20 -6.73 -5.18
CA ARG A 251 -18.21 -6.17 -3.83
C ARG A 251 -18.77 -4.74 -3.74
N GLY A 252 -19.20 -4.19 -4.86
CA GLY A 252 -19.70 -2.83 -4.96
C GLY A 252 -18.61 -1.78 -5.21
N PHE A 253 -19.08 -0.56 -5.42
CA PHE A 253 -18.23 0.61 -5.64
C PHE A 253 -17.55 1.03 -4.34
N LYS A 254 -16.22 0.98 -4.30
CA LYS A 254 -15.44 1.33 -3.11
C LYS A 254 -15.08 2.82 -3.11
N LEU A 255 -15.28 3.48 -1.97
CA LEU A 255 -14.91 4.87 -1.72
C LEU A 255 -14.16 4.98 -0.40
N ALA A 256 -13.08 5.77 -0.39
CA ALA A 256 -12.28 6.07 0.79
C ALA A 256 -11.64 7.46 0.71
N CYS A 257 -11.23 7.98 1.86
CA CYS A 257 -10.48 9.22 1.98
C CYS A 257 -9.03 8.92 2.39
N ASP A 258 -8.04 9.59 1.74
CA ASP A 258 -6.61 9.44 2.06
C ASP A 258 -6.14 10.43 3.15
N ARG A 259 -6.98 11.40 3.56
CA ARG A 259 -6.65 12.27 4.70
C ARG A 259 -6.47 11.42 5.96
N HIS A 260 -5.46 11.75 6.75
CA HIS A 260 -5.23 11.05 8.01
C HIS A 260 -6.37 11.35 8.99
N GLY A 261 -7.03 10.30 9.44
CA GLY A 261 -8.03 10.37 10.51
C GLY A 261 -7.39 10.55 11.90
N PRO A 262 -8.18 10.47 12.96
CA PRO A 262 -7.67 10.58 14.33
C PRO A 262 -6.70 9.44 14.67
N PRO A 263 -5.85 9.62 15.70
CA PRO A 263 -5.04 8.52 16.23
C PRO A 263 -5.90 7.31 16.62
N ILE A 264 -5.37 6.12 16.38
CA ILE A 264 -6.07 4.86 16.69
C ILE A 264 -5.11 3.87 17.37
N ASP A 265 -5.58 3.20 18.40
CA ASP A 265 -4.87 2.05 18.98
C ASP A 265 -5.17 0.80 18.14
N PRO A 266 -4.16 0.10 17.61
CA PRO A 266 -4.37 -1.05 16.75
C PRO A 266 -5.04 -2.24 17.46
N ASP A 267 -4.98 -2.32 18.80
CA ASP A 267 -5.54 -3.41 19.59
C ASP A 267 -6.99 -3.14 20.04
N PHE A 268 -7.26 -1.94 20.55
CA PHE A 268 -8.46 -1.66 21.31
C PHE A 268 -9.48 -0.74 20.62
N ALA A 269 -9.10 -0.08 19.53
CA ALA A 269 -10.02 0.81 18.84
C ALA A 269 -11.22 0.06 18.28
N ASP A 270 -12.39 0.68 18.35
CA ASP A 270 -13.56 0.21 17.63
C ASP A 270 -13.35 0.22 16.12
N ARG A 271 -14.13 -0.58 15.41
CA ARG A 271 -14.07 -0.70 13.92
C ARG A 271 -15.39 -0.29 13.28
N LEU A 272 -16.15 0.60 13.94
CA LEU A 272 -17.37 1.17 13.42
C LEU A 272 -17.07 2.48 12.72
N VAL A 273 -17.57 2.65 11.49
CA VAL A 273 -17.41 3.90 10.74
C VAL A 273 -18.29 4.98 11.37
N ALA A 274 -17.70 6.15 11.63
CA ALA A 274 -18.42 7.26 12.24
C ALA A 274 -19.52 7.81 11.31
N PRO A 275 -20.73 8.16 11.82
CA PRO A 275 -21.81 8.71 11.00
C PRO A 275 -21.40 9.93 10.16
N ALA A 276 -20.59 10.83 10.72
CA ALA A 276 -20.11 12.01 10.00
C ALA A 276 -19.26 11.67 8.77
N ILE A 277 -18.49 10.59 8.82
CA ILE A 277 -17.72 10.09 7.67
C ILE A 277 -18.65 9.49 6.60
N VAL A 278 -19.71 8.81 7.03
CA VAL A 278 -20.74 8.31 6.10
C VAL A 278 -21.41 9.47 5.36
N GLU A 279 -21.77 10.53 6.07
CA GLU A 279 -22.37 11.74 5.49
C GLU A 279 -21.42 12.45 4.51
N GLU A 280 -20.15 12.62 4.90
CA GLU A 280 -19.12 13.21 4.02
C GLU A 280 -18.96 12.42 2.73
N MET A 281 -18.82 11.08 2.84
CA MET A 281 -18.65 10.20 1.69
C MET A 281 -19.91 10.17 0.79
N ARG A 282 -21.12 10.22 1.37
CA ARG A 282 -22.36 10.33 0.60
C ARG A 282 -22.48 11.66 -0.14
N ALA A 283 -22.13 12.76 0.51
CA ALA A 283 -22.14 14.07 -0.13
C ALA A 283 -21.16 14.09 -1.33
N TYR A 284 -19.96 13.55 -1.16
CA TYR A 284 -19.01 13.41 -2.24
C TYR A 284 -19.53 12.50 -3.37
N LEU A 285 -20.13 11.37 -3.01
CA LEU A 285 -20.69 10.41 -3.97
C LEU A 285 -21.80 11.07 -4.81
N GLY A 286 -22.72 11.80 -4.16
CA GLY A 286 -23.80 12.53 -4.84
C GLY A 286 -23.29 13.61 -5.81
N GLU A 287 -22.20 14.29 -5.47
CA GLU A 287 -21.56 15.29 -6.33
C GLU A 287 -20.80 14.65 -7.49
N ARG A 288 -19.95 13.66 -7.21
CA ARG A 288 -18.99 13.12 -8.18
C ARG A 288 -19.52 11.94 -8.98
N PHE A 289 -20.43 11.15 -8.41
CA PHE A 289 -21.07 9.97 -9.02
C PHE A 289 -22.59 10.00 -8.80
N PRO A 290 -23.32 10.93 -9.44
CA PRO A 290 -24.75 11.17 -9.15
C PRO A 290 -25.63 9.91 -9.24
N ALA A 291 -25.30 8.98 -10.13
CA ALA A 291 -26.02 7.70 -10.25
C ALA A 291 -25.92 6.81 -8.98
N LEU A 292 -24.96 7.08 -8.11
CA LEU A 292 -24.77 6.36 -6.85
C LEU A 292 -25.18 7.17 -5.60
N ALA A 293 -25.78 8.37 -5.77
CA ALA A 293 -26.13 9.27 -4.66
C ALA A 293 -26.96 8.58 -3.56
N HIS A 294 -27.86 7.70 -3.94
CA HIS A 294 -28.75 6.95 -3.04
C HIS A 294 -28.38 5.48 -2.91
N ALA A 295 -27.20 5.08 -3.40
CA ALA A 295 -26.76 3.70 -3.33
C ALA A 295 -26.66 3.22 -1.88
N PRO A 296 -27.11 1.98 -1.55
CA PRO A 296 -26.98 1.44 -0.23
C PRO A 296 -25.51 1.19 0.12
N ILE A 297 -25.15 1.42 1.38
CA ILE A 297 -23.85 0.93 1.91
C ILE A 297 -24.01 -0.55 2.15
N ILE A 298 -23.20 -1.35 1.47
CA ILE A 298 -23.23 -2.83 1.56
C ILE A 298 -22.11 -3.36 2.46
N GLU A 299 -21.03 -2.59 2.62
CA GLU A 299 -19.95 -2.92 3.52
C GLU A 299 -19.27 -1.63 4.02
N SER A 300 -18.80 -1.66 5.26
CA SER A 300 -17.97 -0.60 5.84
C SER A 300 -16.77 -1.19 6.56
N ARG A 301 -15.64 -0.50 6.53
CA ARG A 301 -14.42 -0.92 7.23
C ARG A 301 -13.69 0.23 7.84
N VAL A 302 -13.06 -0.04 8.98
CA VAL A 302 -12.03 0.80 9.56
C VAL A 302 -10.68 0.13 9.35
N CYS A 303 -9.85 0.78 8.56
CA CYS A 303 -8.45 0.46 8.32
C CYS A 303 -7.57 1.38 9.20
N GLN A 304 -6.27 1.24 9.10
CA GLN A 304 -5.30 2.10 9.78
C GLN A 304 -4.06 2.29 8.93
N TYR A 305 -3.50 3.52 8.98
CA TYR A 305 -2.19 3.82 8.44
C TYR A 305 -1.17 3.84 9.56
N GLU A 306 0.01 3.35 9.30
CA GLU A 306 1.20 3.50 10.11
C GLU A 306 2.08 4.57 9.45
N ASN A 307 1.98 5.80 9.94
CA ASN A 307 2.62 6.95 9.32
C ASN A 307 3.94 7.28 9.99
N THR A 308 4.90 7.76 9.20
CA THR A 308 6.11 8.43 9.67
C THR A 308 5.96 9.95 9.56
N SER A 309 6.94 10.69 10.05
CA SER A 309 6.94 12.16 9.97
C SER A 309 6.85 12.70 8.55
N SER A 310 7.58 12.10 7.59
CA SER A 310 7.64 12.54 6.19
C SER A 310 6.71 11.75 5.25
N GLY A 311 6.24 10.58 5.66
CA GLY A 311 5.59 9.60 4.81
C GLY A 311 6.55 8.54 4.24
N ASP A 312 7.86 8.72 4.40
CA ASP A 312 8.87 7.75 3.96
C ASP A 312 8.90 6.52 4.86
N PHE A 313 9.20 5.37 4.29
CA PHE A 313 9.34 4.10 5.03
C PHE A 313 10.46 4.15 6.07
N ILE A 314 10.38 3.27 7.06
CA ILE A 314 11.50 2.92 7.94
C ILE A 314 12.01 1.56 7.48
N LEU A 315 13.18 1.53 6.85
CA LEU A 315 13.87 0.30 6.43
C LEU A 315 15.30 0.41 6.93
N ASP A 316 15.49 0.09 8.22
CA ASP A 316 16.74 0.40 8.92
C ASP A 316 17.06 -0.63 10.00
N ARG A 317 18.27 -0.56 10.53
CA ARG A 317 18.76 -1.39 11.63
C ARG A 317 18.46 -0.72 12.97
N HIS A 318 18.25 -1.55 13.99
CA HIS A 318 18.17 -1.04 15.38
C HIS A 318 19.53 -0.44 15.78
N PRO A 319 19.57 0.74 16.44
CA PRO A 319 20.83 1.45 16.70
C PRO A 319 21.77 0.74 17.66
N THR A 320 21.26 -0.11 18.54
CA THR A 320 22.06 -0.82 19.57
C THR A 320 21.94 -2.34 19.52
N MET A 321 20.91 -2.90 18.88
CA MET A 321 20.76 -4.35 18.70
C MET A 321 21.23 -4.76 17.32
N GLU A 322 22.43 -5.38 17.25
CA GLU A 322 23.09 -5.63 15.97
C GLU A 322 22.34 -6.51 14.97
N ASN A 323 21.49 -7.42 15.44
CA ASN A 323 20.76 -8.38 14.62
C ASN A 323 19.26 -8.06 14.51
N VAL A 324 18.87 -6.79 14.72
CA VAL A 324 17.48 -6.33 14.65
C VAL A 324 17.32 -5.27 13.55
N TRP A 325 16.32 -5.46 12.66
CA TRP A 325 15.95 -4.54 11.60
C TRP A 325 14.45 -4.23 11.65
N PHE A 326 14.10 -3.08 11.11
CA PHE A 326 12.73 -2.60 10.98
C PHE A 326 12.32 -2.47 9.53
N ALA A 327 11.07 -2.82 9.25
CA ALA A 327 10.43 -2.56 7.98
C ALA A 327 8.99 -2.10 8.23
N GLY A 328 8.77 -0.79 8.22
CA GLY A 328 7.48 -0.19 8.55
C GLY A 328 7.31 1.21 7.99
N GLY A 329 6.36 1.96 8.55
CA GLY A 329 6.08 3.32 8.14
C GLY A 329 5.42 3.39 6.75
N GLY A 330 4.55 2.47 6.41
CA GLY A 330 3.91 2.37 5.09
C GLY A 330 3.07 3.58 4.67
N SER A 331 2.71 4.45 5.62
CA SER A 331 2.18 5.82 5.44
C SER A 331 1.04 5.94 4.40
N GLY A 332 0.16 4.93 4.32
CA GLY A 332 -0.96 4.90 3.39
C GLY A 332 -0.62 4.45 1.97
N HIS A 333 0.65 4.49 1.56
CA HIS A 333 1.06 4.14 0.19
C HIS A 333 1.96 2.90 0.09
N GLY A 334 2.34 2.27 1.20
CA GLY A 334 3.34 1.20 1.27
C GLY A 334 2.95 -0.11 0.56
N PHE A 335 1.66 -0.47 0.50
CA PHE A 335 1.24 -1.80 0.04
C PHE A 335 1.83 -2.19 -1.32
N LYS A 336 1.68 -1.32 -2.32
CA LYS A 336 2.16 -1.59 -3.68
C LYS A 336 3.67 -1.87 -3.75
N HIS A 337 4.43 -1.31 -2.82
CA HIS A 337 5.89 -1.42 -2.75
C HIS A 337 6.40 -2.69 -2.05
N GLY A 338 5.51 -3.58 -1.60
CA GLY A 338 5.90 -4.83 -0.94
C GLY A 338 7.06 -5.57 -1.59
N PRO A 339 7.01 -5.84 -2.91
CA PRO A 339 8.12 -6.52 -3.62
C PRO A 339 9.44 -5.77 -3.57
N ALA A 340 9.44 -4.46 -3.89
CA ALA A 340 10.64 -3.63 -3.88
C ALA A 340 11.22 -3.47 -2.47
N VAL A 341 10.36 -3.38 -1.45
CA VAL A 341 10.78 -3.42 -0.03
C VAL A 341 11.40 -4.77 0.31
N GLY A 342 10.81 -5.87 -0.18
CA GLY A 342 11.38 -7.21 -0.02
C GLY A 342 12.80 -7.32 -0.58
N GLU A 343 13.02 -6.83 -1.81
CA GLU A 343 14.37 -6.79 -2.44
C GLU A 343 15.33 -5.90 -1.65
N TYR A 344 14.88 -4.69 -1.27
CA TYR A 344 15.70 -3.73 -0.55
C TYR A 344 16.15 -4.27 0.82
N VAL A 345 15.22 -4.79 1.63
CA VAL A 345 15.53 -5.32 2.96
C VAL A 345 16.39 -6.60 2.86
N ALA A 346 16.10 -7.47 1.90
CA ALA A 346 16.95 -8.64 1.68
C ALA A 346 18.40 -8.22 1.38
N GLN A 347 18.62 -7.20 0.53
CA GLN A 347 19.94 -6.64 0.27
C GLN A 347 20.56 -6.04 1.56
N LEU A 348 19.78 -5.26 2.30
CA LEU A 348 20.21 -4.60 3.53
C LEU A 348 20.77 -5.61 4.56
N VAL A 349 20.08 -6.73 4.76
CA VAL A 349 20.44 -7.71 5.80
C VAL A 349 21.47 -8.76 5.34
N THR A 350 21.71 -8.92 4.04
CA THR A 350 22.60 -9.96 3.52
C THR A 350 23.91 -9.42 2.93
N SER A 351 23.95 -8.14 2.55
CA SER A 351 25.16 -7.53 1.96
C SER A 351 26.14 -7.07 3.05
N ALA A 352 27.43 -7.26 2.81
CA ALA A 352 28.49 -6.69 3.65
C ALA A 352 28.57 -5.14 3.51
N LYS A 353 28.14 -4.61 2.37
CA LYS A 353 28.11 -3.17 2.07
C LYS A 353 26.77 -2.85 1.38
N PRO A 354 25.67 -2.76 2.13
CA PRO A 354 24.37 -2.45 1.55
C PRO A 354 24.31 -1.01 1.04
N THR A 355 23.61 -0.80 -0.06
CA THR A 355 23.22 0.55 -0.47
C THR A 355 22.08 1.00 0.44
N VAL A 356 22.27 2.10 1.14
CA VAL A 356 21.28 2.65 2.08
C VAL A 356 20.67 3.91 1.49
N GLU A 357 19.34 3.96 1.43
CA GLU A 357 18.60 5.17 1.09
C GLU A 357 18.44 6.04 2.35
N PRO A 358 19.03 7.25 2.41
CA PRO A 358 19.00 8.07 3.62
C PRO A 358 17.59 8.40 4.12
N ARG A 359 16.62 8.52 3.21
CA ARG A 359 15.21 8.76 3.55
C ARG A 359 14.58 7.64 4.36
N PHE A 360 15.08 6.40 4.26
CA PHE A 360 14.55 5.24 4.97
C PHE A 360 15.17 5.01 6.35
N LEU A 361 16.21 5.78 6.68
CA LEU A 361 16.84 5.69 7.99
C LEU A 361 15.94 6.16 9.12
N LEU A 362 16.07 5.51 10.27
CA LEU A 362 15.38 5.91 11.49
C LEU A 362 15.75 7.33 11.93
N SER A 363 17.01 7.71 11.73
CA SER A 363 17.52 9.06 12.02
C SER A 363 16.87 10.16 11.18
N ALA A 364 16.29 9.84 10.03
CA ALA A 364 15.55 10.76 9.18
C ALA A 364 14.09 10.97 9.64
N LYS A 365 13.64 10.32 10.72
CA LYS A 365 12.27 10.41 11.21
C LYS A 365 12.15 11.31 12.42
N GLY A 366 11.35 12.37 12.27
CA GLY A 366 11.03 13.30 13.35
C GLY A 366 9.83 12.89 14.19
N ALA A 367 9.57 13.65 15.25
CA ALA A 367 8.44 13.47 16.16
C ALA A 367 7.18 14.25 15.72
N GLN A 368 7.21 14.96 14.60
CA GLN A 368 6.06 15.71 14.07
C GLN A 368 5.75 15.25 12.66
N GLN A 369 4.47 15.07 12.35
CA GLN A 369 4.04 14.72 11.00
C GLN A 369 4.12 15.94 10.08
N ASN A 370 4.81 15.75 8.95
CA ASN A 370 4.82 16.67 7.81
C ASN A 370 4.88 15.83 6.54
N ARG A 371 3.73 15.25 6.16
CA ARG A 371 3.64 14.32 5.04
C ARG A 371 4.07 14.98 3.73
N ALA A 372 5.14 14.47 3.15
CA ALA A 372 5.69 14.93 1.87
C ALA A 372 5.48 13.92 0.72
N VAL A 373 5.08 12.67 1.03
CA VAL A 373 4.85 11.59 0.06
C VAL A 373 3.37 11.24 0.00
N PHE A 374 2.80 11.19 -1.22
CA PHE A 374 1.37 10.95 -1.47
C PHE A 374 1.14 9.77 -2.44
#